data_e9609ad04a32fb1d8ba3738865c7e7fb
#
_entry.id   e9609ad04a32fb1d8ba3738865c7e7fb
#
_cell.length_a   1.000
_cell.length_b   1.000
_cell.length_c   1.000
_cell.angle_alpha   90.00
_cell.angle_beta   90.00
_cell.angle_gamma   90.00
#
_symmetry.space_group_name_H-M   'P 1'
#
loop_
_entity.id
_entity.type
_entity.pdbx_description
1 polymer ?
#
loop_
_entity_poly.entity_id
_entity_poly.type
_entity_poly.pdbx_seq_one_letter_code
_entity_poly.pdbx_strand_id
1 'polypeptide(L)'
;IKTTHELLMMIAGFRVGETIKIKILRDGQEKELSITVAERKEQAEIAATQDGGEAFGMTVQEITPEIAKHLGLTQKKGIIVVDVQDGSVADEAGIQPQDIILQVNKVSVTTLKEYIREIRKSGDKNGILLRIKRGKSAFFVTLPTR
;
A
#
# COMPACT_ATOMS: atom_id res chain seq x y z
N ILE A 1 29.47 -10.62 12.13
CA ILE A 1 28.22 -9.81 12.16
C ILE A 1 27.66 -9.93 13.57
N LYS A 2 27.65 -8.82 14.31
CA LYS A 2 27.19 -8.80 15.71
C LYS A 2 25.80 -8.21 15.85
N THR A 3 25.28 -7.54 14.83
CA THR A 3 23.97 -6.89 14.86
C THR A 3 23.22 -7.02 13.56
N THR A 4 21.90 -6.99 13.62
CA THR A 4 21.00 -6.98 12.45
C THR A 4 21.26 -5.77 11.55
N HIS A 5 21.74 -4.67 12.12
CA HIS A 5 22.06 -3.44 11.39
C HIS A 5 23.30 -3.60 10.48
N GLU A 6 24.35 -4.29 10.93
CA GLU A 6 25.52 -4.60 10.11
C GLU A 6 25.15 -5.51 8.93
N LEU A 7 24.24 -6.46 9.15
CA LEU A 7 23.74 -7.34 8.09
C LEU A 7 23.00 -6.55 6.99
N LEU A 8 22.14 -5.59 7.39
CA LEU A 8 21.39 -4.75 6.46
C LEU A 8 22.31 -3.84 5.63
N MET A 9 23.33 -3.24 6.26
CA MET A 9 24.31 -2.40 5.57
C MET A 9 25.15 -3.20 4.57
N MET A 10 25.47 -4.45 4.90
CA MET A 10 26.25 -5.33 4.02
C MET A 10 25.40 -5.76 2.81
N ILE A 11 24.12 -6.05 3.01
CA ILE A 11 23.19 -6.42 1.93
C ILE A 11 22.96 -5.25 0.96
N ALA A 12 22.92 -4.02 1.46
CA ALA A 12 22.72 -2.82 0.64
C ALA A 12 23.86 -2.55 -0.37
N GLY A 13 25.04 -3.17 -0.19
CA GLY A 13 26.19 -3.05 -1.10
C GLY A 13 26.18 -4.05 -2.28
N PHE A 14 25.28 -5.02 -2.29
CA PHE A 14 25.22 -6.04 -3.34
C PHE A 14 24.24 -5.67 -4.45
N ARG A 15 24.54 -6.15 -5.67
CA ARG A 15 23.68 -5.91 -6.84
C ARG A 15 22.48 -6.88 -6.84
N VAL A 16 21.37 -6.41 -7.36
CA VAL A 16 20.17 -7.23 -7.59
C VAL A 16 20.53 -8.40 -8.52
N GLY A 17 20.16 -9.63 -8.11
CA GLY A 17 20.48 -10.85 -8.81
C GLY A 17 21.75 -11.56 -8.33
N GLU A 18 22.50 -10.97 -7.39
CA GLU A 18 23.69 -11.58 -6.82
C GLU A 18 23.33 -12.60 -5.73
N THR A 19 23.95 -13.77 -5.78
CA THR A 19 23.74 -14.79 -4.75
C THR A 19 24.82 -14.68 -3.68
N ILE A 20 24.39 -14.38 -2.49
CA ILE A 20 25.27 -14.23 -1.31
C ILE A 20 25.20 -15.50 -0.47
N LYS A 21 26.37 -16.03 -0.11
CA LYS A 21 26.48 -17.13 0.84
C LYS A 21 26.71 -16.56 2.24
N ILE A 22 25.76 -16.83 3.12
CA ILE A 22 25.85 -16.40 4.53
C ILE A 22 26.08 -17.62 5.40
N LYS A 23 27.14 -17.58 6.20
CA LYS A 23 27.37 -18.59 7.25
C LYS A 23 26.71 -18.12 8.53
N ILE A 24 25.79 -18.89 9.04
CA ILE A 24 25.15 -18.67 10.34
C ILE A 24 25.59 -19.74 11.32
N LEU A 25 25.86 -19.31 12.55
CA LEU A 25 26.11 -20.21 13.67
C LEU A 25 24.81 -20.34 14.47
N ARG A 26 24.20 -21.51 14.44
CA ARG A 26 23.00 -21.83 15.23
C ARG A 26 23.21 -23.15 15.96
N ASP A 27 22.97 -23.15 17.24
CA ASP A 27 23.13 -24.33 18.12
C ASP A 27 24.52 -24.98 18.05
N GLY A 28 25.60 -24.16 17.88
CA GLY A 28 26.97 -24.64 17.78
C GLY A 28 27.34 -25.26 16.43
N GLN A 29 26.44 -25.22 15.45
CA GLN A 29 26.68 -25.72 14.10
C GLN A 29 26.71 -24.57 13.08
N GLU A 30 27.71 -24.58 12.21
CA GLU A 30 27.78 -23.66 11.08
C GLU A 30 26.83 -24.16 9.97
N LYS A 31 25.90 -23.32 9.57
CA LYS A 31 25.03 -23.56 8.41
C LYS A 31 25.30 -22.49 7.36
N GLU A 32 25.54 -22.92 6.13
CA GLU A 32 25.69 -22.03 4.98
C GLU A 32 24.31 -21.87 4.30
N LEU A 33 23.86 -20.65 4.19
CA LEU A 33 22.64 -20.27 3.51
C LEU A 33 22.98 -19.43 2.29
N SER A 34 22.53 -19.87 1.13
CA SER A 34 22.60 -19.07 -0.09
C SER A 34 21.35 -18.23 -0.22
N ILE A 35 21.51 -16.92 -0.20
CA ILE A 35 20.42 -15.96 -0.37
C ILE A 35 20.67 -15.19 -1.66
N THR A 36 19.73 -15.27 -2.59
CA THR A 36 19.77 -14.45 -3.79
C THR A 36 19.17 -13.07 -3.46
N VAL A 37 19.95 -12.02 -3.71
CA VAL A 37 19.45 -10.65 -3.58
C VAL A 37 18.45 -10.41 -4.69
N ALA A 38 17.17 -10.62 -4.41
CA ALA A 38 16.10 -10.21 -5.28
C ALA A 38 15.81 -8.73 -5.04
N GLU A 39 15.58 -7.98 -6.10
CA GLU A 39 14.98 -6.66 -5.99
C GLU A 39 13.66 -6.81 -5.25
N ARG A 40 13.56 -6.20 -4.10
CA ARG A 40 12.30 -6.16 -3.35
C ARG A 40 11.38 -5.20 -4.10
N LYS A 41 10.78 -5.70 -5.19
CA LYS A 41 9.79 -4.94 -5.97
C LYS A 41 8.69 -4.37 -5.09
N GLU A 42 8.39 -5.04 -3.97
CA GLU A 42 7.45 -4.56 -2.98
C GLU A 42 7.87 -3.24 -2.32
N GLN A 43 9.17 -2.97 -2.11
CA GLN A 43 9.60 -1.69 -1.53
C GLN A 43 9.67 -0.56 -2.55
N ALA A 44 9.99 -0.86 -3.80
CA ALA A 44 9.89 0.13 -4.88
C ALA A 44 8.43 0.42 -5.23
N GLU A 45 7.54 -0.57 -5.15
CA GLU A 45 6.09 -0.37 -5.28
C GLU A 45 5.50 0.35 -4.07
N ILE A 46 5.96 0.09 -2.84
CA ILE A 46 5.54 0.79 -1.62
C ILE A 46 6.04 2.25 -1.62
N ALA A 47 7.26 2.51 -2.10
CA ALA A 47 7.76 3.88 -2.25
C ALA A 47 7.02 4.65 -3.37
N ALA A 48 6.66 3.97 -4.47
CA ALA A 48 5.80 4.54 -5.51
C ALA A 48 4.34 4.67 -5.07
N THR A 49 3.91 3.89 -4.07
CA THR A 49 2.58 3.97 -3.46
C THR A 49 2.47 5.04 -2.39
N GLN A 50 3.58 5.49 -1.80
CA GLN A 50 3.54 6.67 -0.92
C GLN A 50 3.16 7.94 -1.69
N ASP A 51 3.61 8.08 -2.95
CA ASP A 51 3.19 9.20 -3.81
C ASP A 51 1.76 9.06 -4.36
N GLY A 52 1.24 7.86 -4.48
CA GLY A 52 -0.12 7.61 -4.97
C GLY A 52 -1.15 7.37 -3.86
N GLY A 53 -0.70 6.98 -2.66
CA GLY A 53 -1.54 6.76 -1.49
C GLY A 53 -1.94 8.06 -0.78
N GLU A 54 -1.23 9.16 -0.99
CA GLU A 54 -1.50 10.47 -0.38
C GLU A 54 -2.24 11.44 -1.33
N ALA A 55 -2.87 10.93 -2.37
CA ALA A 55 -3.69 11.78 -3.23
C ALA A 55 -4.88 12.35 -2.45
N PHE A 56 -5.12 13.63 -2.60
CA PHE A 56 -6.26 14.35 -1.98
C PHE A 56 -6.20 14.47 -0.45
N GLY A 57 -5.03 14.27 0.17
CA GLY A 57 -4.84 14.34 1.62
C GLY A 57 -5.41 13.14 2.38
N MET A 58 -5.53 12.00 1.73
CA MET A 58 -5.85 10.73 2.38
C MET A 58 -4.77 9.70 2.11
N THR A 59 -4.50 8.88 3.10
CA THR A 59 -3.61 7.71 3.00
C THR A 59 -4.44 6.47 2.80
N VAL A 60 -4.17 5.71 1.75
CA VAL A 60 -4.89 4.48 1.44
C VAL A 60 -3.96 3.28 1.42
N GLN A 61 -4.50 2.11 1.71
CA GLN A 61 -3.77 0.84 1.75
C GLN A 61 -4.63 -0.28 1.14
N GLU A 62 -3.97 -1.26 0.54
CA GLU A 62 -4.66 -2.46 0.07
C GLU A 62 -5.11 -3.34 1.23
N ILE A 63 -6.35 -3.83 1.17
CA ILE A 63 -6.89 -4.75 2.17
C ILE A 63 -6.24 -6.12 1.98
N THR A 64 -5.44 -6.53 2.97
CA THR A 64 -4.94 -7.89 3.07
C THR A 64 -5.89 -8.74 3.93
N PRO A 65 -5.83 -10.07 3.81
CA PRO A 65 -6.61 -10.96 4.69
C PRO A 65 -6.37 -10.72 6.19
N GLU A 66 -5.16 -10.28 6.55
CA GLU A 66 -4.78 -9.95 7.92
C GLU A 66 -5.46 -8.66 8.39
N ILE A 67 -5.43 -7.61 7.57
CA ILE A 67 -6.11 -6.34 7.83
C ILE A 67 -7.62 -6.57 7.93
N ALA A 68 -8.19 -7.34 7.00
CA ALA A 68 -9.61 -7.67 7.04
C ALA A 68 -10.01 -8.38 8.33
N LYS A 69 -9.19 -9.30 8.81
CA LYS A 69 -9.41 -10.02 10.07
C LYS A 69 -9.26 -9.11 11.29
N HIS A 70 -8.24 -8.24 11.30
CA HIS A 70 -7.99 -7.29 12.40
C HIS A 70 -9.11 -6.27 12.57
N LEU A 71 -9.62 -5.76 11.46
CA LEU A 71 -10.69 -4.75 11.44
C LEU A 71 -12.10 -5.35 11.38
N GLY A 72 -12.23 -6.68 11.42
CA GLY A 72 -13.52 -7.36 11.33
C GLY A 72 -14.26 -7.09 10.02
N LEU A 73 -13.53 -6.85 8.92
CA LEU A 73 -14.12 -6.52 7.62
C LEU A 73 -14.68 -7.77 6.95
N THR A 74 -15.89 -7.67 6.46
CA THR A 74 -16.51 -8.73 5.64
C THR A 74 -15.80 -8.88 4.29
N GLN A 75 -15.15 -7.82 3.84
CA GLN A 75 -14.51 -7.73 2.55
C GLN A 75 -13.01 -8.01 2.67
N LYS A 76 -12.52 -8.96 1.87
CA LYS A 76 -11.13 -9.41 1.90
C LYS A 76 -10.24 -8.75 0.83
N LYS A 77 -10.83 -7.91 -0.01
CA LYS A 77 -10.14 -7.21 -1.11
C LYS A 77 -10.71 -5.81 -1.27
N GLY A 78 -9.88 -4.89 -1.70
CA GLY A 78 -10.23 -3.49 -1.93
C GLY A 78 -9.19 -2.56 -1.33
N ILE A 79 -9.48 -1.28 -1.34
CA ILE A 79 -8.62 -0.24 -0.81
C ILE A 79 -9.27 0.36 0.42
N ILE A 80 -8.55 0.36 1.53
CA ILE A 80 -9.01 0.98 2.78
C ILE A 80 -8.32 2.32 2.99
N VAL A 81 -9.09 3.31 3.43
CA VAL A 81 -8.56 4.59 3.89
C VAL A 81 -8.02 4.42 5.31
N VAL A 82 -6.74 4.67 5.49
CA VAL A 82 -6.04 4.52 6.77
C VAL A 82 -6.07 5.81 7.57
N ASP A 83 -5.88 6.93 6.87
CA ASP A 83 -5.82 8.26 7.46
C ASP A 83 -6.37 9.31 6.50
N VAL A 84 -6.89 10.41 7.06
CA VAL A 84 -7.40 11.57 6.31
C VAL A 84 -6.91 12.83 7.00
N GLN A 85 -6.23 13.69 6.26
CA GLN A 85 -5.76 14.97 6.79
C GLN A 85 -6.91 15.96 6.96
N ASP A 86 -6.95 16.60 8.11
CA ASP A 86 -7.95 17.64 8.39
C ASP A 86 -7.86 18.81 7.39
N GLY A 87 -9.00 19.22 6.86
CA GLY A 87 -9.10 20.29 5.87
C GLY A 87 -8.61 19.90 4.46
N SER A 88 -8.36 18.64 4.22
CA SER A 88 -8.02 18.12 2.90
C SER A 88 -9.26 17.95 2.00
N VAL A 89 -9.03 17.78 0.71
CA VAL A 89 -10.10 17.50 -0.27
C VAL A 89 -10.91 16.26 0.10
N ALA A 90 -10.25 15.24 0.66
CA ALA A 90 -10.90 14.02 1.12
C ALA A 90 -11.77 14.27 2.36
N ASP A 91 -11.29 15.08 3.31
CA ASP A 91 -12.04 15.48 4.50
C ASP A 91 -13.26 16.32 4.15
N GLU A 92 -13.09 17.35 3.30
CA GLU A 92 -14.21 18.16 2.77
C GLU A 92 -15.26 17.32 2.04
N ALA A 93 -14.85 16.25 1.38
CA ALA A 93 -15.75 15.30 0.72
C ALA A 93 -16.43 14.32 1.68
N GLY A 94 -16.07 14.34 2.96
CA GLY A 94 -16.64 13.49 4.00
C GLY A 94 -16.07 12.06 4.05
N ILE A 95 -14.89 11.86 3.48
CA ILE A 95 -14.15 10.59 3.61
C ILE A 95 -13.58 10.48 5.03
N GLN A 96 -13.61 9.29 5.58
CA GLN A 96 -13.12 9.03 6.94
C GLN A 96 -12.18 7.82 6.95
N PRO A 97 -11.30 7.74 7.95
CA PRO A 97 -10.54 6.51 8.20
C PRO A 97 -11.44 5.29 8.33
N GLN A 98 -11.00 4.14 7.84
CA GLN A 98 -11.73 2.88 7.73
C GLN A 98 -12.79 2.81 6.62
N ASP A 99 -12.93 3.84 5.80
CA ASP A 99 -13.71 3.76 4.58
C ASP A 99 -13.04 2.84 3.56
N ILE A 100 -13.84 2.03 2.87
CA ILE A 100 -13.33 1.12 1.83
C ILE A 100 -13.71 1.66 0.46
N ILE A 101 -12.71 1.93 -0.37
CA ILE A 101 -12.93 2.35 -1.75
C ILE A 101 -13.16 1.12 -2.61
N LEU A 102 -14.33 1.01 -3.21
CA LEU A 102 -14.74 -0.09 -4.07
C LEU A 102 -14.52 0.20 -5.56
N GLN A 103 -14.75 1.44 -5.95
CA GLN A 103 -14.67 1.87 -7.36
C GLN A 103 -14.11 3.29 -7.45
N VAL A 104 -13.38 3.52 -8.52
CA VAL A 104 -12.91 4.85 -8.96
C VAL A 104 -13.48 5.09 -10.36
N ASN A 105 -14.26 6.16 -10.55
CA ASN A 105 -14.93 6.49 -11.83
C ASN A 105 -15.70 5.31 -12.43
N LYS A 106 -16.44 4.56 -11.60
CA LYS A 106 -17.19 3.36 -11.98
C LYS A 106 -16.33 2.13 -12.34
N VAL A 107 -15.01 2.22 -12.23
CA VAL A 107 -14.09 1.10 -12.39
C VAL A 107 -13.81 0.48 -11.03
N SER A 108 -14.04 -0.83 -10.90
CA SER A 108 -13.75 -1.56 -9.67
C SER A 108 -12.25 -1.62 -9.42
N VAL A 109 -11.83 -1.28 -8.21
CA VAL A 109 -10.45 -1.34 -7.77
C VAL A 109 -10.32 -2.31 -6.60
N THR A 110 -9.44 -3.27 -6.73
CA THR A 110 -9.18 -4.29 -5.71
C THR A 110 -7.74 -4.27 -5.22
N THR A 111 -6.85 -3.68 -6.01
CA THR A 111 -5.43 -3.52 -5.71
C THR A 111 -5.04 -2.04 -5.68
N LEU A 112 -4.01 -1.72 -4.93
CA LEU A 112 -3.49 -0.36 -4.85
C LEU A 112 -3.00 0.14 -6.22
N LYS A 113 -2.43 -0.75 -7.03
CA LYS A 113 -1.98 -0.45 -8.39
C LYS A 113 -3.14 -0.03 -9.32
N GLU A 114 -4.27 -0.71 -9.25
CA GLU A 114 -5.49 -0.34 -9.99
C GLU A 114 -6.01 1.01 -9.53
N TYR A 115 -6.06 1.25 -8.22
CA TYR A 115 -6.46 2.51 -7.63
C TYR A 115 -5.61 3.67 -8.14
N ILE A 116 -4.29 3.59 -8.03
CA ILE A 116 -3.36 4.64 -8.49
C ILE A 116 -3.52 4.90 -9.99
N ARG A 117 -3.64 3.84 -10.79
CA ARG A 117 -3.83 3.95 -12.24
C ARG A 117 -5.09 4.73 -12.59
N GLU A 118 -6.20 4.41 -11.93
CA GLU A 118 -7.48 5.09 -12.18
C GLU A 118 -7.49 6.55 -11.66
N ILE A 119 -6.86 6.81 -10.53
CA ILE A 119 -6.67 8.18 -10.01
C ILE A 119 -5.85 9.02 -10.99
N ARG A 120 -4.73 8.50 -11.51
CA ARG A 120 -3.87 9.22 -12.48
C ARG A 120 -4.58 9.51 -13.80
N LYS A 121 -5.37 8.56 -14.30
CA LYS A 121 -6.20 8.79 -15.51
C LYS A 121 -7.24 9.86 -15.32
N SER A 122 -7.65 10.11 -14.09
CA SER A 122 -8.72 11.05 -13.74
C SER A 122 -8.21 12.45 -13.47
N GLY A 123 -6.90 12.66 -13.40
CA GLY A 123 -6.28 13.95 -13.09
C GLY A 123 -6.64 15.11 -14.04
N ASP A 124 -7.08 14.79 -15.24
CA ASP A 124 -7.50 15.77 -16.25
C ASP A 124 -9.03 16.00 -16.31
N LYS A 125 -9.80 15.35 -15.44
CA LYS A 125 -11.25 15.44 -15.41
C LYS A 125 -11.74 16.27 -14.21
N ASN A 126 -12.88 16.92 -14.36
CA ASN A 126 -13.48 17.82 -13.37
C ASN A 126 -13.97 17.15 -12.08
N GLY A 127 -13.34 16.07 -11.66
CA GLY A 127 -13.64 15.38 -10.42
C GLY A 127 -13.49 13.86 -10.56
N ILE A 128 -13.22 13.23 -9.44
CA ILE A 128 -13.08 11.77 -9.32
C ILE A 128 -14.26 11.24 -8.53
N LEU A 129 -15.03 10.36 -9.13
CA LEU A 129 -16.14 9.69 -8.47
C LEU A 129 -15.64 8.44 -7.75
N LEU A 130 -15.71 8.43 -6.43
CA LEU A 130 -15.40 7.28 -5.61
C LEU A 130 -16.67 6.60 -5.12
N ARG A 131 -16.74 5.28 -5.20
CA ARG A 131 -17.74 4.49 -4.49
C ARG A 131 -17.09 3.95 -3.22
N ILE A 132 -17.62 4.37 -2.10
CA ILE A 132 -17.08 4.09 -0.77
C ILE A 132 -18.08 3.23 0.01
N LYS A 133 -17.55 2.27 0.75
CA LYS A 133 -18.31 1.47 1.70
C LYS A 133 -17.88 1.83 3.12
N ARG A 134 -18.83 2.23 3.94
CA ARG A 134 -18.66 2.48 5.38
C ARG A 134 -19.57 1.53 6.15
N GLY A 135 -18.97 0.56 6.83
CA GLY A 135 -19.74 -0.49 7.51
C GLY A 135 -20.58 -1.31 6.53
N LYS A 136 -21.89 -1.22 6.67
CA LYS A 136 -22.87 -1.92 5.80
C LYS A 136 -23.41 -1.05 4.66
N SER A 137 -23.15 0.24 4.68
CA SER A 137 -23.64 1.21 3.70
C SER A 137 -22.60 1.52 2.63
N ALA A 138 -23.05 1.71 1.40
CA ALA A 138 -22.21 2.17 0.30
C ALA A 138 -22.80 3.46 -0.28
N PHE A 139 -21.95 4.43 -0.57
CA PHE A 139 -22.32 5.73 -1.11
C PHE A 139 -21.27 6.23 -2.11
N PHE A 140 -21.60 7.25 -2.86
CA PHE A 140 -20.70 7.88 -3.81
C PHE A 140 -20.19 9.21 -3.26
N VAL A 141 -18.91 9.47 -3.47
CA VAL A 141 -18.24 10.71 -3.12
C VAL A 141 -17.53 11.24 -4.36
N THR A 142 -17.63 12.51 -4.61
CA THR A 142 -16.89 13.17 -5.69
C THR A 142 -15.78 14.01 -5.10
N LEU A 143 -14.53 13.73 -5.50
CA LEU A 143 -13.36 14.53 -5.16
C LEU A 143 -13.13 15.55 -6.28
N PRO A 144 -13.12 16.85 -6.00
CA PRO A 144 -12.72 17.84 -6.99
C PRO A 144 -11.23 17.69 -7.30
N THR A 145 -10.88 17.64 -8.56
CA THR A 145 -9.50 17.74 -9.02
C THR A 145 -9.19 19.23 -9.19
N ARG A 146 -8.30 19.70 -8.35
CA ARG A 146 -7.77 21.08 -8.48
C ARG A 146 -6.43 21.02 -9.21
#